data_25ed5928614f786c103d6ebe94d33635
#
_entry.id   25ed5928614f786c103d6ebe94d33635
#
_cell.length_a   1.000
_cell.length_b   1.000
_cell.length_c   1.000
_cell.angle_alpha   90.00
_cell.angle_beta   90.00
_cell.angle_gamma   90.00
#
_symmetry.space_group_name_H-M   'P 1'
#
loop_
_entity.id
_entity.type
_entity.pdbx_description
1 polymer ?
#
loop_
_entity_poly.entity_id
_entity_poly.type
_entity_poly.pdbx_seq_one_letter_code
_entity_poly.pdbx_strand_id
1 'polypeptide(L)'
;MKLVRDRIPELAGQPGAFREADPAEFDRLLRDKLLEEAAEAVDAPGPAELLDELGDVLQVLYALAADAGLAAAEIECARARKARTHGIYTRRIIWQPSHQEATT
;
A
#
# COMPACT_ATOMS: atom_id res chain seq x y z
N MET A 1 4.60 2.36 17.98
CA MET A 1 5.11 1.05 17.53
C MET A 1 4.74 0.84 16.07
N LYS A 2 5.72 0.55 15.24
CA LYS A 2 5.48 0.34 13.81
C LYS A 2 6.41 -0.71 13.24
N LEU A 3 5.98 -1.36 12.16
CA LEU A 3 6.83 -2.28 11.42
C LEU A 3 7.93 -1.53 10.70
N VAL A 4 9.09 -2.17 10.61
CA VAL A 4 10.22 -1.69 9.82
C VAL A 4 10.67 -2.83 8.89
N ARG A 5 11.39 -2.49 7.83
CA ARG A 5 11.93 -3.50 6.92
C ARG A 5 12.95 -4.37 7.62
N ASP A 6 13.11 -5.59 7.14
CA ASP A 6 13.87 -6.66 7.79
C ASP A 6 15.32 -6.27 8.15
N ARG A 7 15.94 -5.43 7.35
CA ARG A 7 17.34 -5.07 7.55
C ARG A 7 17.54 -3.81 8.38
N ILE A 8 16.47 -3.15 8.80
CA ILE A 8 16.58 -1.93 9.59
C ILE A 8 17.29 -2.16 10.93
N PRO A 9 17.02 -3.26 11.69
CA PRO A 9 17.75 -3.49 12.93
C PRO A 9 19.26 -3.51 12.75
N GLU A 10 19.76 -4.13 11.68
CA GLU A 10 21.18 -4.15 11.37
C GLU A 10 21.74 -2.76 11.05
N LEU A 11 20.99 -2.01 10.22
CA LEU A 11 21.41 -0.70 9.75
C LEU A 11 21.36 0.36 10.84
N ALA A 12 20.38 0.24 11.75
CA ALA A 12 20.20 1.21 12.84
C ALA A 12 21.21 1.03 13.98
N GLY A 13 21.83 -0.14 14.10
CA GLY A 13 22.79 -0.40 15.17
C GLY A 13 22.18 -0.39 16.57
N GLN A 14 20.90 -0.69 16.72
CA GLN A 14 20.17 -0.69 18.00
C GLN A 14 19.43 -2.01 18.21
N PRO A 15 20.14 -3.13 18.34
CA PRO A 15 19.50 -4.45 18.36
C PRO A 15 18.49 -4.64 19.50
N GLY A 16 18.68 -3.97 20.64
CA GLY A 16 17.76 -4.10 21.77
C GLY A 16 16.44 -3.38 21.59
N ALA A 17 16.28 -2.54 20.58
CA ALA A 17 15.08 -1.75 20.33
C ALA A 17 14.05 -2.47 19.44
N PHE A 18 14.36 -3.63 18.91
CA PHE A 18 13.54 -4.35 17.93
C PHE A 18 13.11 -5.72 18.45
N ARG A 19 11.92 -6.15 18.03
CA ARG A 19 11.41 -7.50 18.31
C ARG A 19 10.52 -7.94 17.16
N GLU A 20 10.23 -9.23 17.10
CA GLU A 20 9.27 -9.75 16.12
C GLU A 20 7.85 -9.56 16.65
N ALA A 21 6.93 -9.21 15.77
CA ALA A 21 5.51 -9.13 16.07
C ALA A 21 4.90 -10.54 16.12
N ASP A 22 3.87 -10.73 16.96
CA ASP A 22 3.07 -11.95 16.82
C ASP A 22 2.16 -11.85 15.58
N PRO A 23 1.56 -12.97 15.12
CA PRO A 23 0.78 -12.97 13.88
C PRO A 23 -0.36 -11.96 13.80
N ALA A 24 -1.13 -11.79 14.89
CA ALA A 24 -2.24 -10.84 14.91
C ALA A 24 -1.74 -9.40 14.88
N GLU A 25 -0.70 -9.13 15.63
CA GLU A 25 -0.03 -7.83 15.67
C GLU A 25 0.57 -7.50 14.31
N PHE A 26 1.18 -8.47 13.63
CA PHE A 26 1.79 -8.30 12.32
C PHE A 26 0.76 -7.86 11.27
N ASP A 27 -0.38 -8.53 11.20
CA ASP A 27 -1.46 -8.16 10.27
C ASP A 27 -1.90 -6.71 10.47
N ARG A 28 -2.16 -6.34 11.71
CA ARG A 28 -2.59 -4.98 12.04
C ARG A 28 -1.53 -3.94 11.67
N LEU A 29 -0.27 -4.22 12.00
CA LEU A 29 0.82 -3.28 11.73
C LEU A 29 1.13 -3.17 10.25
N LEU A 30 0.92 -4.22 9.45
CA LEU A 30 1.02 -4.13 8.00
C LEU A 30 -0.06 -3.21 7.42
N ARG A 31 -1.29 -3.27 7.93
CA ARG A 31 -2.36 -2.39 7.49
C ARG A 31 -2.09 -0.93 7.87
N ASP A 32 -1.57 -0.72 9.07
CA ASP A 32 -1.13 0.61 9.50
C ASP A 32 -0.01 1.13 8.59
N LYS A 33 0.91 0.25 8.21
CA LYS A 33 2.01 0.59 7.32
C LYS A 33 1.53 0.98 5.93
N LEU A 34 0.50 0.29 5.43
CA LEU A 34 -0.11 0.64 4.15
C LEU A 34 -0.68 2.06 4.17
N LEU A 35 -1.38 2.41 5.22
CA LEU A 35 -1.91 3.78 5.37
C LEU A 35 -0.78 4.82 5.44
N GLU A 36 0.28 4.53 6.19
CA GLU A 36 1.44 5.41 6.31
C GLU A 36 2.10 5.65 4.95
N GLU A 37 2.41 4.57 4.22
CA GLU A 37 3.10 4.69 2.93
C GLU A 37 2.20 5.33 1.87
N ALA A 38 0.89 5.05 1.89
CA ALA A 38 -0.05 5.70 0.98
C ALA A 38 -0.10 7.22 1.23
N ALA A 39 -0.09 7.63 2.49
CA ALA A 39 -0.06 9.05 2.84
C ALA A 39 1.21 9.73 2.32
N GLU A 40 2.35 9.07 2.45
CA GLU A 40 3.62 9.60 1.94
C GLU A 40 3.60 9.73 0.41
N ALA A 41 2.99 8.77 -0.28
CA ALA A 41 2.83 8.85 -1.74
C ALA A 41 1.94 10.03 -2.14
N VAL A 42 0.85 10.24 -1.41
CA VAL A 42 -0.06 11.38 -1.66
C VAL A 42 0.68 12.70 -1.52
N ASP A 43 1.59 12.81 -0.57
CA ASP A 43 2.31 14.05 -0.25
C ASP A 43 3.61 14.22 -1.03
N ALA A 44 3.98 13.26 -1.89
CA ALA A 44 5.24 13.33 -2.63
C ALA A 44 5.27 14.56 -3.54
N PRO A 45 6.33 15.40 -3.45
CA PRO A 45 6.34 16.68 -4.16
C PRO A 45 6.67 16.60 -5.65
N GLY A 46 7.27 15.50 -6.12
CA GLY A 46 7.66 15.37 -7.51
C GLY A 46 7.73 13.92 -7.96
N PRO A 47 7.99 13.70 -9.26
CA PRO A 47 7.97 12.33 -9.83
C PRO A 47 9.01 11.39 -9.22
N ALA A 48 10.20 11.87 -8.88
CA ALA A 48 11.24 11.02 -8.30
C ALA A 48 10.84 10.53 -6.92
N GLU A 49 10.35 11.43 -6.07
CA GLU A 49 9.90 11.10 -4.73
C GLU A 49 8.65 10.20 -4.80
N LEU A 50 7.74 10.51 -5.73
CA LEU A 50 6.55 9.68 -5.94
C LEU A 50 6.93 8.25 -6.33
N LEU A 51 7.91 8.08 -7.20
CA LEU A 51 8.38 6.75 -7.61
C LEU A 51 8.86 5.94 -6.40
N ASP A 52 9.66 6.55 -5.52
CA ASP A 52 10.15 5.88 -4.32
C ASP A 52 8.99 5.48 -3.40
N GLU A 53 8.04 6.40 -3.19
CA GLU A 53 6.89 6.13 -2.32
C GLU A 53 5.97 5.05 -2.91
N LEU A 54 5.79 5.03 -4.22
CA LEU A 54 5.01 3.97 -4.87
C LEU A 54 5.68 2.60 -4.71
N GLY A 55 7.02 2.56 -4.77
CA GLY A 55 7.78 1.35 -4.48
C GLY A 55 7.57 0.87 -3.06
N ASP A 56 7.53 1.80 -2.10
CA ASP A 56 7.29 1.47 -0.69
C ASP A 56 5.87 0.93 -0.49
N VAL A 57 4.86 1.54 -1.11
CA VAL A 57 3.48 1.04 -1.08
C VAL A 57 3.42 -0.37 -1.65
N LEU A 58 4.05 -0.60 -2.78
CA LEU A 58 4.06 -1.91 -3.45
C LEU A 58 4.68 -2.98 -2.55
N GLN A 59 5.75 -2.66 -1.84
CA GLN A 59 6.40 -3.60 -0.92
C GLN A 59 5.46 -4.01 0.20
N VAL A 60 4.68 -3.08 0.75
CA VAL A 60 3.69 -3.39 1.78
C VAL A 60 2.57 -4.25 1.22
N LEU A 61 2.13 -4.00 -0.01
CA LEU A 61 1.11 -4.82 -0.67
C LEU A 61 1.57 -6.27 -0.81
N TYR A 62 2.82 -6.49 -1.20
CA TYR A 62 3.38 -7.84 -1.28
C TYR A 62 3.43 -8.51 0.09
N ALA A 63 3.80 -7.78 1.13
CA ALA A 63 3.86 -8.33 2.49
C ALA A 63 2.46 -8.70 3.01
N LEU A 64 1.46 -7.86 2.76
CA LEU A 64 0.07 -8.16 3.12
C LEU A 64 -0.45 -9.39 2.40
N ALA A 65 -0.17 -9.50 1.10
CA ALA A 65 -0.57 -10.66 0.31
C ALA A 65 0.07 -11.93 0.86
N ALA A 66 1.38 -11.90 1.12
CA ALA A 66 2.10 -13.06 1.65
C ALA A 66 1.54 -13.48 3.00
N ASP A 67 1.26 -12.53 3.89
CA ASP A 67 0.67 -12.81 5.20
C ASP A 67 -0.70 -13.46 5.09
N ALA A 68 -1.46 -13.12 4.07
CA ALA A 68 -2.78 -13.70 3.79
C ALA A 68 -2.72 -15.01 2.98
N GLY A 69 -1.53 -15.52 2.69
CA GLY A 69 -1.36 -16.72 1.89
C GLY A 69 -1.52 -16.52 0.39
N LEU A 70 -1.38 -15.28 -0.08
CA LEU A 70 -1.54 -14.92 -1.49
C LEU A 70 -0.17 -14.66 -2.13
N ALA A 71 0.01 -15.12 -3.37
CA ALA A 71 1.21 -14.81 -4.14
C ALA A 71 1.08 -13.42 -4.78
N ALA A 72 2.20 -12.75 -5.01
CA ALA A 72 2.23 -11.46 -5.70
C ALA A 72 1.54 -11.53 -7.07
N ALA A 73 1.69 -12.64 -7.79
CA ALA A 73 1.05 -12.85 -9.08
C ALA A 73 -0.48 -12.82 -8.99
N GLU A 74 -1.06 -13.21 -7.85
CA GLU A 74 -2.51 -13.18 -7.67
C GLU A 74 -3.04 -11.76 -7.58
N ILE A 75 -2.26 -10.84 -6.99
CA ILE A 75 -2.62 -9.41 -6.98
C ILE A 75 -2.68 -8.91 -8.43
N GLU A 76 -1.67 -9.23 -9.22
CA GLU A 76 -1.60 -8.80 -10.62
C GLU A 76 -2.74 -9.38 -11.44
N CYS A 77 -3.10 -10.64 -11.22
CA CYS A 77 -4.25 -11.27 -11.90
C CYS A 77 -5.55 -10.56 -11.54
N ALA A 78 -5.75 -10.22 -10.27
CA ALA A 78 -6.94 -9.50 -9.82
C ALA A 78 -6.99 -8.10 -10.45
N ARG A 79 -5.88 -7.39 -10.46
CA ARG A 79 -5.77 -6.07 -11.08
C ARG A 79 -6.11 -6.14 -12.58
N ALA A 80 -5.49 -7.07 -13.30
CA ALA A 80 -5.69 -7.22 -14.73
C ALA A 80 -7.13 -7.60 -15.07
N ARG A 81 -7.75 -8.48 -14.27
CA ARG A 81 -9.14 -8.86 -14.47
C ARG A 81 -10.08 -7.65 -14.33
N LYS A 82 -9.88 -6.84 -13.31
CA LYS A 82 -10.69 -5.64 -13.11
C LYS A 82 -10.43 -4.60 -14.18
N ALA A 83 -9.20 -4.47 -14.63
CA ALA A 83 -8.85 -3.56 -15.74
C ALA A 83 -9.58 -3.95 -17.03
N ARG A 84 -9.71 -5.25 -17.31
CA ARG A 84 -10.42 -5.72 -18.51
C ARG A 84 -11.91 -5.39 -18.47
N THR A 85 -12.53 -5.44 -17.30
CA THR A 85 -13.99 -5.23 -17.17
C THR A 85 -14.37 -3.78 -16.91
N HIS A 86 -13.54 -3.03 -16.19
CA HIS A 86 -13.86 -1.66 -15.77
C HIS A 86 -12.93 -0.60 -16.37
N GLY A 87 -11.82 -1.03 -16.99
CA GLY A 87 -10.83 -0.10 -17.53
C GLY A 87 -9.83 0.36 -16.47
N ILE A 88 -9.10 1.40 -16.80
CA ILE A 88 -8.07 1.99 -15.92
C ILE A 88 -8.32 3.51 -15.84
N TYR A 89 -7.32 4.29 -15.44
CA TYR A 89 -7.51 5.72 -15.12
C TYR A 89 -6.89 6.69 -16.15
N THR A 90 -6.69 6.28 -17.39
CA THR A 90 -6.02 7.11 -18.40
C THR A 90 -6.90 8.19 -19.03
N ARG A 91 -8.23 8.01 -19.00
CA ARG A 91 -9.18 8.93 -19.63
C ARG A 91 -9.62 10.07 -18.71
N ARG A 92 -9.18 10.11 -17.48
CA ARG A 92 -9.48 11.17 -16.50
C ARG A 92 -10.98 11.40 -16.29
N ILE A 93 -11.76 10.29 -16.24
CA ILE A 93 -13.21 10.39 -16.09
C ILE A 93 -13.54 10.61 -14.61
N ILE A 94 -14.37 11.63 -14.37
CA ILE A 94 -14.86 11.97 -13.03
C ILE A 94 -16.32 11.59 -12.97
N TRP A 95 -16.72 10.86 -11.92
CA TRP A 95 -18.13 10.70 -11.60
C TRP A 95 -18.57 11.93 -10.82
N GLN A 96 -19.64 12.56 -11.31
CA GLN A 96 -20.18 13.75 -10.66
C GLN A 96 -21.69 13.60 -10.62
N PRO A 97 -22.29 13.60 -9.42
CA PRO A 97 -23.75 13.44 -9.34
C PRO A 97 -24.45 14.60 -10.02
N SER A 98 -25.64 14.32 -10.61
CA SER A 98 -26.44 15.37 -11.23
C SER A 98 -26.93 16.34 -10.17
N HIS A 99 -27.37 17.53 -10.59
CA HIS A 99 -27.91 18.53 -9.68
C HIS A 99 -29.08 17.98 -8.85
N GLN A 100 -29.94 17.16 -9.45
CA GLN A 100 -31.07 16.55 -8.77
C GLN A 100 -30.60 15.57 -7.70
N GLU A 101 -29.59 14.76 -7.98
CA GLU A 101 -29.04 13.83 -6.99
C GLU A 101 -28.39 14.58 -5.85
N ALA A 102 -27.73 15.69 -6.12
CA ALA A 102 -27.06 16.48 -5.10
C ALA A 102 -28.04 17.13 -4.12
N THR A 103 -29.31 17.32 -4.52
CA THR A 103 -30.33 17.97 -3.69
C THR A 103 -31.18 16.99 -2.89
N THR A 104 -31.04 15.70 -3.12
CA THR A 104 -31.76 14.70 -2.37
C THR A 104 -30.94 14.14 -1.22
#